data_c782a08b0b28859f44d238e0be82c674
#
_entry.id   c782a08b0b28859f44d238e0be82c674
#
_cell.length_a   1.000
_cell.length_b   1.000
_cell.length_c   1.000
_cell.angle_alpha   90.00
_cell.angle_beta   90.00
_cell.angle_gamma   90.00
#
_symmetry.space_group_name_H-M   'P 1'
#
loop_
_entity.id
_entity.type
_entity.pdbx_description
1 polymer ?
#
loop_
_entity_poly.entity_id
_entity_poly.type
_entity_poly.pdbx_seq_one_letter_code
_entity_poly.pdbx_strand_id
1 'polypeptide(L)'
;MTSIVDPSIICPIMAGREADLKLAVRQIEHLTSGVGTVLLISGEAGIGKSRLAAEIAARFPAPGVILRGLCFEPDREVPFAPFADLLRTTLDGLEPAEVVERLGPALADLAKIVPRLAGTAGSPPAPDDPTHEQRRIATALDDAIERLRDGRPLLLLVEDLHWADDASLDLLLRLARATTRRPVALVLTFRSDESSPSLDHLLAGIDRERLGVDLPLRRLDEREIDLMLRAIFDQQ
;
A
#
# COMPACT_ATOMS: atom_id res chain seq x y z
N MET A 1 1.46 2.12 18.38
CA MET A 1 0.73 0.84 18.23
C MET A 1 -0.65 1.17 17.67
N THR A 2 -0.75 1.28 16.34
CA THR A 2 -2.05 1.51 15.71
C THR A 2 -2.82 0.20 15.79
N SER A 3 -3.92 0.21 16.53
CA SER A 3 -4.85 -0.92 16.66
C SER A 3 -5.31 -1.32 15.25
N ILE A 4 -4.66 -2.32 14.70
CA ILE A 4 -5.24 -3.08 13.59
C ILE A 4 -6.54 -3.61 14.20
N VAL A 5 -7.68 -3.18 13.68
CA VAL A 5 -8.94 -3.86 14.00
C VAL A 5 -8.68 -5.32 13.67
N ASP A 6 -8.60 -6.15 14.71
CA ASP A 6 -8.33 -7.57 14.55
C ASP A 6 -9.46 -8.16 13.71
N PRO A 7 -9.22 -8.55 12.45
CA PRO A 7 -10.27 -9.07 11.59
C PRO A 7 -10.86 -10.38 12.11
N SER A 8 -10.21 -11.01 13.11
CA SER A 8 -10.72 -12.20 13.79
C SER A 8 -11.94 -11.90 14.67
N ILE A 9 -12.16 -10.62 15.04
CA ILE A 9 -13.30 -10.24 15.92
C ILE A 9 -14.64 -10.47 15.21
N ILE A 10 -14.68 -10.42 13.85
CA ILE A 10 -15.94 -10.57 13.10
C ILE A 10 -16.09 -11.98 12.54
N CYS A 11 -15.03 -12.56 12.00
CA CYS A 11 -15.04 -13.93 11.47
C CYS A 11 -13.63 -14.54 11.56
N PRO A 12 -13.44 -15.68 12.21
CA PRO A 12 -12.10 -16.26 12.45
C PRO A 12 -11.49 -16.92 11.23
N ILE A 13 -12.28 -17.15 10.18
CA ILE A 13 -11.82 -17.83 8.96
C ILE A 13 -11.91 -16.94 7.71
N MET A 14 -11.11 -17.25 6.72
CA MET A 14 -11.14 -16.63 5.38
C MET A 14 -11.98 -17.50 4.43
N ALA A 15 -13.31 -17.48 4.59
CA ALA A 15 -14.19 -18.28 3.73
C ALA A 15 -14.12 -17.80 2.27
N GLY A 16 -13.94 -18.75 1.34
CA GLY A 16 -14.00 -18.50 -0.10
C GLY A 16 -12.88 -17.66 -0.70
N ARG A 17 -11.77 -17.47 0.04
CA ARG A 17 -10.61 -16.67 -0.40
C ARG A 17 -9.29 -17.42 -0.35
N GLU A 18 -9.35 -18.72 -0.09
CA GLU A 18 -8.17 -19.56 0.09
C GLU A 18 -7.32 -19.63 -1.19
N ALA A 19 -7.96 -19.67 -2.35
CA ALA A 19 -7.27 -19.69 -3.65
C ALA A 19 -6.56 -18.36 -3.92
N ASP A 20 -7.27 -17.23 -3.69
CA ASP A 20 -6.73 -15.88 -3.87
C ASP A 20 -5.54 -15.64 -2.93
N LEU A 21 -5.70 -16.00 -1.64
CA LEU A 21 -4.65 -15.89 -0.65
C LEU A 21 -3.44 -16.77 -1.00
N LYS A 22 -3.66 -18.02 -1.41
CA LYS A 22 -2.60 -18.93 -1.82
C LYS A 22 -1.82 -18.41 -3.02
N LEU A 23 -2.52 -17.83 -3.99
CA LEU A 23 -1.89 -17.21 -5.15
C LEU A 23 -1.04 -16.01 -4.72
N ALA A 24 -1.59 -15.10 -3.91
CA ALA A 24 -0.88 -13.94 -3.39
C ALA A 24 0.37 -14.33 -2.59
N VAL A 25 0.26 -15.30 -1.67
CA VAL A 25 1.38 -15.78 -0.87
C VAL A 25 2.51 -16.33 -1.74
N ARG A 26 2.18 -17.11 -2.77
CA ARG A 26 3.19 -17.59 -3.72
C ARG A 26 3.92 -16.46 -4.43
N GLN A 27 3.21 -15.38 -4.80
CA GLN A 27 3.84 -14.22 -5.44
C GLN A 27 4.80 -13.50 -4.50
N ILE A 28 4.45 -13.33 -3.22
CA ILE A 28 5.33 -12.67 -2.25
C ILE A 28 6.52 -13.55 -1.80
N GLU A 29 6.41 -14.88 -1.87
CA GLU A 29 7.53 -15.78 -1.61
C GLU A 29 8.67 -15.61 -2.64
N HIS A 30 8.35 -15.20 -3.88
CA HIS A 30 9.35 -14.94 -4.92
C HIS A 30 10.21 -13.70 -4.66
N LEU A 31 9.84 -12.81 -3.71
CA LEU A 31 10.66 -11.64 -3.37
C LEU A 31 12.07 -12.03 -2.89
N THR A 32 12.24 -13.22 -2.34
CA THR A 32 13.55 -13.74 -1.94
C THR A 32 14.52 -13.90 -3.11
N SER A 33 14.02 -13.98 -4.35
CA SER A 33 14.85 -13.99 -5.57
C SER A 33 15.29 -12.60 -6.05
N GLY A 34 14.90 -11.53 -5.34
CA GLY A 34 15.23 -10.14 -5.68
C GLY A 34 14.26 -9.49 -6.68
N VAL A 35 13.23 -10.21 -7.13
CA VAL A 35 12.19 -9.72 -8.04
C VAL A 35 10.90 -9.52 -7.26
N GLY A 36 10.30 -8.36 -7.41
CA GLY A 36 9.03 -8.03 -6.78
C GLY A 36 7.81 -8.34 -7.65
N THR A 37 6.63 -7.93 -7.18
CA THR A 37 5.35 -8.17 -7.83
C THR A 37 4.35 -7.08 -7.49
N VAL A 38 3.29 -6.98 -8.29
CA VAL A 38 2.10 -6.18 -7.97
C VAL A 38 0.90 -7.11 -7.82
N LEU A 39 0.15 -6.98 -6.75
CA LEU A 39 -1.12 -7.68 -6.52
C LEU A 39 -2.26 -6.66 -6.56
N LEU A 40 -3.16 -6.80 -7.53
CA LEU A 40 -4.32 -5.93 -7.74
C LEU A 40 -5.56 -6.61 -7.17
N ILE A 41 -6.05 -6.16 -6.02
CA ILE A 41 -7.25 -6.71 -5.37
C ILE A 41 -8.44 -5.81 -5.70
N SER A 42 -9.33 -6.29 -6.55
CA SER A 42 -10.51 -5.54 -6.98
C SER A 42 -11.81 -6.19 -6.52
N GLY A 43 -12.88 -5.42 -6.49
CA GLY A 43 -14.23 -5.91 -6.19
C GLY A 43 -15.11 -4.85 -5.52
N GLU A 44 -16.38 -5.19 -5.32
CA GLU A 44 -17.41 -4.30 -4.76
C GLU A 44 -17.07 -3.82 -3.33
N ALA A 45 -17.77 -2.80 -2.87
CA ALA A 45 -17.69 -2.36 -1.48
C ALA A 45 -18.03 -3.49 -0.51
N GLY A 46 -17.28 -3.65 0.60
CA GLY A 46 -17.55 -4.67 1.61
C GLY A 46 -17.22 -6.12 1.22
N ILE A 47 -16.70 -6.39 0.01
CA ILE A 47 -16.42 -7.74 -0.50
C ILE A 47 -15.27 -8.47 0.24
N GLY A 48 -14.48 -7.77 1.05
CA GLY A 48 -13.37 -8.35 1.83
C GLY A 48 -11.97 -8.03 1.29
N LYS A 49 -11.80 -6.98 0.46
CA LYS A 49 -10.49 -6.57 -0.08
C LYS A 49 -9.47 -6.28 1.01
N SER A 50 -9.80 -5.40 1.95
CA SER A 50 -8.90 -5.04 3.06
C SER A 50 -8.56 -6.23 3.96
N ARG A 51 -9.51 -7.15 4.14
CA ARG A 51 -9.26 -8.38 4.88
C ARG A 51 -8.24 -9.28 4.17
N LEU A 52 -8.41 -9.52 2.87
CA LEU A 52 -7.45 -10.29 2.09
C LEU A 52 -6.07 -9.62 2.12
N ALA A 53 -6.01 -8.29 1.96
CA ALA A 53 -4.77 -7.53 2.04
C ALA A 53 -4.08 -7.66 3.42
N ALA A 54 -4.85 -7.61 4.52
CA ALA A 54 -4.35 -7.83 5.87
C ALA A 54 -3.81 -9.26 6.06
N GLU A 55 -4.49 -10.28 5.53
CA GLU A 55 -4.05 -11.68 5.58
C GLU A 55 -2.78 -11.93 4.76
N ILE A 56 -2.63 -11.27 3.62
CA ILE A 56 -1.39 -11.29 2.84
C ILE A 56 -0.25 -10.65 3.66
N ALA A 57 -0.50 -9.49 4.26
CA ALA A 57 0.49 -8.81 5.08
C ALA A 57 0.91 -9.63 6.32
N ALA A 58 -0.03 -10.32 6.97
CA ALA A 58 0.25 -11.20 8.11
C ALA A 58 1.16 -12.40 7.74
N ARG A 59 1.16 -12.81 6.47
CA ARG A 59 2.00 -13.89 5.94
C ARG A 59 3.27 -13.42 5.25
N PHE A 60 3.53 -12.10 5.29
CA PHE A 60 4.74 -11.56 4.68
C PHE A 60 5.99 -12.08 5.40
N PRO A 61 6.99 -12.60 4.68
CA PRO A 61 8.13 -13.27 5.30
C PRO A 61 9.01 -12.32 6.10
N ALA A 62 9.42 -12.75 7.29
CA ALA A 62 10.44 -12.05 8.07
C ALA A 62 11.86 -12.36 7.54
N PRO A 63 12.81 -11.42 7.61
CA PRO A 63 12.72 -10.08 8.19
C PRO A 63 12.29 -9.01 7.15
N GLY A 64 11.04 -9.00 6.72
CA GLY A 64 10.49 -8.02 5.79
C GLY A 64 9.97 -6.76 6.48
N VAL A 65 9.77 -5.71 5.67
CA VAL A 65 9.17 -4.44 6.09
C VAL A 65 7.78 -4.33 5.48
N ILE A 66 6.81 -3.87 6.25
CA ILE A 66 5.45 -3.62 5.77
C ILE A 66 5.15 -2.14 5.95
N LEU A 67 4.87 -1.45 4.84
CA LEU A 67 4.42 -0.08 4.82
C LEU A 67 2.95 -0.04 4.36
N ARG A 68 2.13 0.79 5.02
CA ARG A 68 0.70 0.89 4.71
C ARG A 68 0.30 2.33 4.50
N GLY A 69 -0.46 2.60 3.45
CA GLY A 69 -1.11 3.86 3.16
C GLY A 69 -2.58 3.63 2.86
N LEU A 70 -3.43 4.55 3.31
CA LEU A 70 -4.86 4.54 3.07
C LEU A 70 -5.24 5.75 2.22
N CYS A 71 -6.10 5.53 1.22
CA CYS A 71 -6.72 6.61 0.47
C CYS A 71 -8.09 6.92 1.08
N PHE A 72 -8.39 8.21 1.26
CA PHE A 72 -9.66 8.67 1.81
C PHE A 72 -10.34 9.61 0.82
N GLU A 73 -11.67 9.54 0.74
CA GLU A 73 -12.45 10.40 -0.15
C GLU A 73 -12.17 11.90 0.03
N PRO A 74 -12.05 12.46 1.27
CA PRO A 74 -11.72 13.86 1.48
C PRO A 74 -10.35 14.30 0.96
N ASP A 75 -9.42 13.36 0.83
CA ASP A 75 -8.02 13.62 0.46
C ASP A 75 -7.76 13.43 -1.05
N ARG A 76 -8.80 13.17 -1.83
CA ARG A 76 -8.70 12.85 -3.28
C ARG A 76 -7.97 13.90 -4.10
N GLU A 77 -7.99 15.16 -3.68
CA GLU A 77 -7.30 16.27 -4.35
C GLU A 77 -5.96 16.64 -3.69
N VAL A 78 -5.59 15.93 -2.61
CA VAL A 78 -4.36 16.21 -1.86
C VAL A 78 -3.20 15.38 -2.42
N PRO A 79 -2.20 16.00 -3.06
CA PRO A 79 -1.11 15.26 -3.67
C PRO A 79 -0.36 14.40 -2.65
N PHE A 80 -0.14 13.12 -2.99
CA PHE A 80 0.56 12.13 -2.19
C PHE A 80 -0.08 11.80 -0.83
N ALA A 81 -1.38 12.01 -0.67
CA ALA A 81 -2.09 11.77 0.60
C ALA A 81 -1.84 10.37 1.20
N PRO A 82 -1.96 9.23 0.48
CA PRO A 82 -1.71 7.91 1.04
C PRO A 82 -0.24 7.69 1.45
N PHE A 83 0.71 8.36 0.81
CA PHE A 83 2.12 8.29 1.18
C PHE A 83 2.42 9.16 2.41
N ALA A 84 1.75 10.30 2.55
CA ALA A 84 1.81 11.10 3.77
C ALA A 84 1.26 10.33 4.97
N ASP A 85 0.15 9.61 4.81
CA ASP A 85 -0.42 8.72 5.83
C ASP A 85 0.55 7.58 6.19
N LEU A 86 1.12 6.92 5.18
CA LEU A 86 2.14 5.88 5.34
C LEU A 86 3.34 6.37 6.16
N LEU A 87 3.91 7.53 5.79
CA LEU A 87 5.04 8.11 6.52
C LEU A 87 4.65 8.47 7.95
N ARG A 88 3.48 9.09 8.14
CA ARG A 88 2.98 9.44 9.48
C ARG A 88 2.89 8.23 10.38
N THR A 89 2.31 7.12 9.87
CA THR A 89 2.13 5.88 10.62
C THR A 89 3.46 5.17 10.89
N THR A 90 4.36 5.14 9.89
CA THR A 90 5.65 4.44 10.00
C THR A 90 6.63 5.15 10.94
N LEU A 91 6.56 6.47 10.99
CA LEU A 91 7.44 7.30 11.80
C LEU A 91 6.83 7.66 13.17
N ASP A 92 5.65 7.15 13.48
CA ASP A 92 4.98 7.42 14.75
C ASP A 92 5.78 6.85 15.91
N GLY A 93 5.94 7.67 16.97
CA GLY A 93 6.70 7.29 18.16
C GLY A 93 8.21 7.29 18.01
N LEU A 94 8.77 7.67 16.84
CA LEU A 94 10.21 7.82 16.66
C LEU A 94 10.69 9.20 17.17
N GLU A 95 11.88 9.20 17.76
CA GLU A 95 12.56 10.43 18.14
C GLU A 95 13.04 11.21 16.89
N PRO A 96 13.13 12.57 16.95
CA PRO A 96 13.56 13.38 15.81
C PRO A 96 14.88 12.94 15.17
N ALA A 97 15.85 12.50 15.97
CA ALA A 97 17.14 12.03 15.49
C ALA A 97 17.00 10.75 14.64
N GLU A 98 16.13 9.82 15.05
CA GLU A 98 15.85 8.60 14.29
C GLU A 98 15.14 8.89 12.97
N VAL A 99 14.21 9.88 12.97
CA VAL A 99 13.55 10.35 11.74
C VAL A 99 14.55 10.90 10.75
N VAL A 100 15.51 11.74 11.21
CA VAL A 100 16.60 12.28 10.37
C VAL A 100 17.46 11.14 9.80
N GLU A 101 17.83 10.17 10.60
CA GLU A 101 18.64 9.04 10.17
C GLU A 101 17.91 8.21 9.10
N ARG A 102 16.63 7.90 9.32
CA ARG A 102 15.84 7.07 8.43
C ARG A 102 15.48 7.74 7.11
N LEU A 103 15.10 9.02 7.13
CA LEU A 103 14.71 9.74 5.92
C LEU A 103 15.87 10.44 5.22
N GLY A 104 16.92 10.85 5.94
CA GLY A 104 18.09 11.49 5.39
C GLY A 104 17.75 12.72 4.54
N PRO A 105 18.35 12.87 3.33
CA PRO A 105 18.12 14.03 2.46
C PRO A 105 16.66 14.20 2.00
N ALA A 106 15.87 13.13 1.95
CA ALA A 106 14.47 13.17 1.55
C ALA A 106 13.59 13.99 2.52
N LEU A 107 14.03 14.14 3.77
CA LEU A 107 13.27 14.78 4.85
C LEU A 107 12.77 16.18 4.49
N ALA A 108 13.60 17.00 3.83
CA ALA A 108 13.25 18.38 3.49
C ALA A 108 12.07 18.50 2.50
N ASP A 109 11.98 17.62 1.51
CA ASP A 109 10.88 17.59 0.57
C ASP A 109 9.66 16.91 1.17
N LEU A 110 9.84 15.86 1.98
CA LEU A 110 8.75 15.15 2.65
C LEU A 110 8.06 15.99 3.74
N ALA A 111 8.76 16.95 4.34
CA ALA A 111 8.16 17.89 5.28
C ALA A 111 7.04 18.75 4.66
N LYS A 112 6.96 18.86 3.33
CA LYS A 112 5.89 19.56 2.61
C LYS A 112 4.57 18.80 2.63
N ILE A 113 4.62 17.47 2.61
CA ILE A 113 3.42 16.61 2.62
C ILE A 113 3.12 16.06 4.03
N VAL A 114 4.12 16.06 4.93
CA VAL A 114 3.98 15.63 6.33
C VAL A 114 4.41 16.78 7.25
N PRO A 115 3.50 17.71 7.60
CA PRO A 115 3.86 18.95 8.32
C PRO A 115 4.61 18.75 9.64
N ARG A 116 4.37 17.65 10.36
CA ARG A 116 5.09 17.34 11.61
C ARG A 116 6.60 17.17 11.43
N LEU A 117 7.07 16.89 10.21
CA LEU A 117 8.50 16.77 9.89
C LEU A 117 9.18 18.14 9.74
N ALA A 118 8.42 19.23 9.60
CA ALA A 118 8.98 20.57 9.37
C ALA A 118 9.92 21.03 10.50
N GLY A 119 9.60 20.69 11.74
CA GLY A 119 10.46 21.01 12.90
C GLY A 119 11.82 20.27 12.90
N THR A 120 11.92 19.18 12.18
CA THR A 120 13.09 18.31 12.09
C THR A 120 13.87 18.52 10.78
N ALA A 121 13.21 19.02 9.74
CA ALA A 121 13.73 19.11 8.37
C ALA A 121 14.70 20.26 8.10
N GLY A 122 14.89 21.20 9.01
CA GLY A 122 15.61 22.45 8.76
C GLY A 122 14.82 23.40 7.85
N SER A 123 15.53 24.30 7.16
CA SER A 123 14.88 25.25 6.24
C SER A 123 14.31 24.53 5.03
N PRO A 124 13.02 24.72 4.69
CA PRO A 124 12.45 24.12 3.48
C PRO A 124 13.18 24.64 2.24
N PRO A 125 13.28 23.84 1.18
CA PRO A 125 13.82 24.32 -0.10
C PRO A 125 12.96 25.48 -0.64
N ALA A 126 13.60 26.35 -1.42
CA ALA A 126 12.91 27.50 -2.03
C ALA A 126 11.66 27.05 -2.82
N PRO A 127 10.63 27.89 -2.88
CA PRO A 127 9.46 27.63 -3.72
C PRO A 127 9.90 27.35 -5.17
N ASP A 128 9.30 26.35 -5.79
CA ASP A 128 9.61 25.89 -7.14
C ASP A 128 8.30 25.83 -7.97
N ASP A 129 8.42 25.59 -9.25
CA ASP A 129 7.28 25.29 -10.11
C ASP A 129 6.54 24.03 -9.55
N PRO A 130 5.19 24.04 -9.50
CA PRO A 130 4.41 22.95 -8.93
C PRO A 130 4.73 21.58 -9.53
N THR A 131 5.02 21.52 -10.83
CA THR A 131 5.38 20.26 -11.51
C THR A 131 6.75 19.76 -11.07
N HIS A 132 7.72 20.66 -10.91
CA HIS A 132 9.05 20.30 -10.37
C HIS A 132 8.96 19.90 -8.92
N GLU A 133 8.14 20.57 -8.14
CA GLU A 133 7.90 20.22 -6.73
C GLU A 133 7.32 18.81 -6.58
N GLN A 134 6.28 18.47 -7.34
CA GLN A 134 5.70 17.13 -7.34
C GLN A 134 6.73 16.05 -7.71
N ARG A 135 7.56 16.31 -8.72
CA ARG A 135 8.64 15.37 -9.11
C ARG A 135 9.67 15.17 -8.00
N ARG A 136 10.03 16.24 -7.30
CA ARG A 136 10.97 16.17 -6.16
C ARG A 136 10.38 15.38 -5.01
N ILE A 137 9.12 15.64 -4.65
CA ILE A 137 8.41 14.89 -3.61
C ILE A 137 8.29 13.41 -4.00
N ALA A 138 7.94 13.10 -5.24
CA ALA A 138 7.86 11.72 -5.72
C ALA A 138 9.21 11.00 -5.67
N THR A 139 10.31 11.71 -5.95
CA THR A 139 11.67 11.17 -5.80
C THR A 139 12.04 10.96 -4.34
N ALA A 140 11.74 11.95 -3.49
CA ALA A 140 11.98 11.86 -2.05
C ALA A 140 11.17 10.71 -1.40
N LEU A 141 9.96 10.42 -1.88
CA LEU A 141 9.15 9.28 -1.44
C LEU A 141 9.77 7.94 -1.85
N ASP A 142 10.25 7.79 -3.10
CA ASP A 142 10.93 6.58 -3.56
C ASP A 142 12.22 6.34 -2.73
N ASP A 143 13.02 7.39 -2.51
CA ASP A 143 14.22 7.33 -1.68
C ASP A 143 13.90 6.97 -0.21
N ALA A 144 12.85 7.54 0.35
CA ALA A 144 12.41 7.23 1.71
C ALA A 144 11.95 5.77 1.85
N ILE A 145 11.17 5.27 0.90
CA ILE A 145 10.74 3.86 0.86
C ILE A 145 11.96 2.93 0.81
N GLU A 146 12.95 3.26 -0.03
CA GLU A 146 14.18 2.48 -0.15
C GLU A 146 14.99 2.46 1.15
N ARG A 147 15.09 3.61 1.84
CA ARG A 147 15.76 3.71 3.15
C ARG A 147 15.01 2.97 4.25
N LEU A 148 13.68 3.10 4.29
CA LEU A 148 12.83 2.45 5.29
C LEU A 148 12.89 0.92 5.19
N ARG A 149 13.01 0.36 3.98
CA ARG A 149 13.16 -1.09 3.82
C ARG A 149 14.55 -1.61 4.22
N ASP A 150 15.59 -0.77 4.19
CA ASP A 150 16.94 -1.09 4.65
C ASP A 150 17.48 -2.41 4.05
N GLY A 151 17.40 -2.56 2.73
CA GLY A 151 17.83 -3.76 2.01
C GLY A 151 16.94 -5.00 2.18
N ARG A 152 15.93 -4.96 3.06
CA ARG A 152 15.00 -6.07 3.31
C ARG A 152 13.88 -6.13 2.24
N PRO A 153 13.24 -7.29 2.06
CA PRO A 153 11.99 -7.35 1.29
C PRO A 153 10.94 -6.39 1.85
N LEU A 154 10.21 -5.72 0.96
CA LEU A 154 9.18 -4.75 1.31
C LEU A 154 7.82 -5.17 0.77
N LEU A 155 6.80 -5.09 1.61
CA LEU A 155 5.40 -5.07 1.21
C LEU A 155 4.86 -3.65 1.39
N LEU A 156 4.47 -3.02 0.29
CA LEU A 156 3.77 -1.74 0.28
C LEU A 156 2.30 -1.99 -0.01
N LEU A 157 1.47 -1.80 1.01
CA LEU A 157 0.02 -1.93 0.92
C LEU A 157 -0.61 -0.55 0.78
N VAL A 158 -1.32 -0.30 -0.32
CA VAL A 158 -2.12 0.93 -0.50
C VAL A 158 -3.56 0.54 -0.77
N GLU A 159 -4.45 1.00 0.10
CA GLU A 159 -5.86 0.63 0.05
C GLU A 159 -6.73 1.75 -0.50
N ASP A 160 -7.83 1.33 -1.16
CA ASP A 160 -8.89 2.18 -1.68
C ASP A 160 -8.43 3.20 -2.74
N LEU A 161 -7.64 2.73 -3.73
CA LEU A 161 -7.06 3.57 -4.80
C LEU A 161 -8.08 4.38 -5.62
N HIS A 162 -9.37 4.05 -5.60
CA HIS A 162 -10.43 4.85 -6.22
C HIS A 162 -10.57 6.24 -5.56
N TRP A 163 -9.99 6.44 -4.37
CA TRP A 163 -9.86 7.73 -3.68
C TRP A 163 -8.46 8.36 -3.79
N ALA A 164 -7.52 7.71 -4.49
CA ALA A 164 -6.17 8.23 -4.62
C ALA A 164 -6.11 9.46 -5.55
N ASP A 165 -5.23 10.39 -5.23
CA ASP A 165 -4.86 11.51 -6.08
C ASP A 165 -3.98 11.09 -7.26
N ASP A 166 -3.97 11.91 -8.32
CA ASP A 166 -3.25 11.61 -9.55
C ASP A 166 -1.73 11.45 -9.34
N ALA A 167 -1.12 12.27 -8.47
CA ALA A 167 0.32 12.20 -8.21
C ALA A 167 0.70 10.89 -7.48
N SER A 168 -0.17 10.42 -6.60
CA SER A 168 -0.03 9.11 -5.94
C SER A 168 -0.12 7.96 -6.94
N LEU A 169 -1.09 7.98 -7.85
CA LEU A 169 -1.26 6.95 -8.88
C LEU A 169 -0.07 6.90 -9.85
N ASP A 170 0.46 8.05 -10.24
CA ASP A 170 1.67 8.14 -11.06
C ASP A 170 2.91 7.58 -10.34
N LEU A 171 3.05 7.88 -9.04
CA LEU A 171 4.14 7.32 -8.24
C LEU A 171 3.99 5.80 -8.09
N LEU A 172 2.78 5.28 -7.87
CA LEU A 172 2.51 3.85 -7.80
C LEU A 172 2.88 3.13 -9.10
N LEU A 173 2.62 3.73 -10.27
CA LEU A 173 3.04 3.14 -11.55
C LEU A 173 4.56 3.10 -11.68
N ARG A 174 5.26 4.14 -11.23
CA ARG A 174 6.74 4.14 -11.17
C ARG A 174 7.27 3.05 -10.24
N LEU A 175 6.69 2.92 -9.05
CA LEU A 175 7.05 1.88 -8.09
C LEU A 175 6.75 0.48 -8.64
N ALA A 176 5.61 0.29 -9.32
CA ALA A 176 5.26 -0.96 -9.98
C ALA A 176 6.32 -1.40 -11.00
N ARG A 177 6.81 -0.48 -11.82
CA ARG A 177 7.93 -0.76 -12.74
C ARG A 177 9.23 -1.11 -12.03
N ALA A 178 9.47 -0.51 -10.87
CA ALA A 178 10.67 -0.78 -10.09
C ALA A 178 10.66 -2.17 -9.44
N THR A 179 9.50 -2.82 -9.26
CA THR A 179 9.40 -4.17 -8.67
C THR A 179 10.18 -5.20 -9.49
N THR A 180 10.32 -5.02 -10.81
CA THR A 180 11.10 -5.92 -11.66
C THR A 180 12.58 -6.03 -11.29
N ARG A 181 13.08 -5.10 -10.45
CA ARG A 181 14.49 -4.98 -10.06
C ARG A 181 14.70 -4.84 -8.56
N ARG A 182 13.62 -4.84 -7.79
CA ARG A 182 13.64 -4.66 -6.33
C ARG A 182 12.72 -5.69 -5.67
N PRO A 183 13.08 -6.27 -4.53
CA PRO A 183 12.21 -7.20 -3.80
C PRO A 183 11.09 -6.43 -3.07
N VAL A 184 10.20 -5.83 -3.85
CA VAL A 184 9.06 -5.05 -3.39
C VAL A 184 7.77 -5.66 -3.91
N ALA A 185 6.86 -6.01 -3.01
CA ALA A 185 5.49 -6.35 -3.34
C ALA A 185 4.60 -5.13 -3.15
N LEU A 186 3.87 -4.73 -4.20
CA LEU A 186 2.79 -3.77 -4.09
C LEU A 186 1.48 -4.53 -3.94
N VAL A 187 0.73 -4.28 -2.89
CA VAL A 187 -0.64 -4.79 -2.71
C VAL A 187 -1.58 -3.61 -2.79
N LEU A 188 -2.38 -3.58 -3.85
CA LEU A 188 -3.20 -2.43 -4.22
C LEU A 188 -4.67 -2.84 -4.22
N THR A 189 -5.52 -2.15 -3.44
CA THR A 189 -6.95 -2.44 -3.43
C THR A 189 -7.76 -1.30 -4.05
N PHE A 190 -8.80 -1.64 -4.81
CA PHE A 190 -9.69 -0.66 -5.40
C PHE A 190 -11.09 -1.25 -5.64
N ARG A 191 -12.08 -0.39 -5.85
CA ARG A 191 -13.43 -0.82 -6.22
C ARG A 191 -13.52 -1.02 -7.73
N SER A 192 -14.14 -2.12 -8.15
CA SER A 192 -14.35 -2.42 -9.57
C SER A 192 -15.47 -1.60 -10.22
N ASP A 193 -16.33 -0.98 -9.40
CA ASP A 193 -17.46 -0.14 -9.81
C ASP A 193 -17.15 1.36 -9.76
N GLU A 194 -15.95 1.75 -9.30
CA GLU A 194 -15.47 3.12 -9.26
C GLU A 194 -14.16 3.26 -10.03
N SER A 195 -14.11 4.20 -10.96
CA SER A 195 -12.96 4.43 -11.84
C SER A 195 -12.65 5.93 -11.94
N SER A 196 -11.41 6.23 -12.27
CA SER A 196 -10.94 7.54 -12.70
C SER A 196 -9.94 7.38 -13.84
N PRO A 197 -9.75 8.40 -14.71
CA PRO A 197 -8.79 8.30 -15.80
C PRO A 197 -7.37 7.94 -15.35
N SER A 198 -6.94 8.45 -14.20
CA SER A 198 -5.61 8.19 -13.64
C SER A 198 -5.50 6.78 -13.06
N LEU A 199 -6.56 6.26 -12.42
CA LEU A 199 -6.61 4.86 -11.97
C LEU A 199 -6.58 3.91 -13.17
N ASP A 200 -7.38 4.18 -14.20
CA ASP A 200 -7.38 3.38 -15.44
C ASP A 200 -6.00 3.38 -16.11
N HIS A 201 -5.31 4.53 -16.10
CA HIS A 201 -3.94 4.64 -16.62
C HIS A 201 -2.95 3.76 -15.84
N LEU A 202 -3.02 3.77 -14.51
CA LEU A 202 -2.22 2.90 -13.64
C LEU A 202 -2.47 1.42 -13.95
N LEU A 203 -3.74 0.99 -13.96
CA LEU A 203 -4.13 -0.40 -14.20
C LEU A 203 -3.71 -0.88 -15.59
N ALA A 204 -3.99 -0.07 -16.63
CA ALA A 204 -3.56 -0.36 -17.99
C ALA A 204 -2.03 -0.41 -18.14
N GLY A 205 -1.29 0.40 -17.38
CA GLY A 205 0.17 0.37 -17.35
C GLY A 205 0.70 -0.92 -16.75
N ILE A 206 0.14 -1.35 -15.62
CA ILE A 206 0.52 -2.60 -14.94
C ILE A 206 0.22 -3.82 -15.83
N ASP A 207 -0.95 -3.86 -16.45
CA ASP A 207 -1.37 -4.96 -17.35
C ASP A 207 -0.47 -5.02 -18.59
N ARG A 208 -0.32 -3.91 -19.32
CA ARG A 208 0.48 -3.82 -20.55
C ARG A 208 1.93 -4.27 -20.34
N GLU A 209 2.51 -3.89 -19.19
CA GLU A 209 3.90 -4.21 -18.84
C GLU A 209 4.03 -5.54 -18.09
N ARG A 210 2.91 -6.22 -17.82
CA ARG A 210 2.83 -7.51 -17.10
C ARG A 210 3.54 -7.48 -15.74
N LEU A 211 3.31 -6.42 -14.99
CA LEU A 211 3.99 -6.19 -13.71
C LEU A 211 3.33 -6.90 -12.52
N GLY A 212 2.11 -7.41 -12.68
CA GLY A 212 1.34 -7.90 -11.56
C GLY A 212 0.33 -8.99 -11.89
N VAL A 213 -0.41 -9.36 -10.87
CA VAL A 213 -1.46 -10.37 -10.88
C VAL A 213 -2.75 -9.77 -10.37
N ASP A 214 -3.84 -9.98 -11.12
CA ASP A 214 -5.18 -9.56 -10.72
C ASP A 214 -5.84 -10.59 -9.81
N LEU A 215 -6.45 -10.09 -8.74
CA LEU A 215 -7.22 -10.85 -7.76
C LEU A 215 -8.64 -10.24 -7.68
N PRO A 216 -9.50 -10.48 -8.68
CA PRO A 216 -10.87 -9.99 -8.67
C PRO A 216 -11.71 -10.80 -7.68
N LEU A 217 -12.16 -10.14 -6.61
CA LEU A 217 -12.97 -10.80 -5.59
C LEU A 217 -14.44 -10.90 -6.02
N ARG A 218 -14.96 -12.11 -6.02
CA ARG A 218 -16.37 -12.39 -6.24
C ARG A 218 -17.16 -12.41 -4.93
N ARG A 219 -18.46 -12.28 -5.00
CA ARG A 219 -19.34 -12.54 -3.84
C ARG A 219 -19.19 -13.98 -3.37
N LEU A 220 -19.31 -14.19 -2.07
CA LEU A 220 -19.31 -15.54 -1.50
C LEU A 220 -20.56 -16.30 -1.98
N ASP A 221 -20.39 -17.57 -2.28
CA ASP A 221 -21.53 -18.45 -2.56
C ASP A 221 -22.22 -18.91 -1.26
N GLU A 222 -23.35 -19.63 -1.39
CA GLU A 222 -24.15 -20.07 -0.24
C GLU A 222 -23.35 -20.96 0.72
N ARG A 223 -22.47 -21.81 0.20
CA ARG A 223 -21.64 -22.71 1.02
C ARG A 223 -20.56 -21.94 1.79
N GLU A 224 -19.96 -20.96 1.13
CA GLU A 224 -18.96 -20.09 1.73
C GLU A 224 -19.56 -19.21 2.82
N ILE A 225 -20.81 -18.74 2.59
CA ILE A 225 -21.58 -17.99 3.61
C ILE A 225 -21.93 -18.89 4.79
N ASP A 226 -22.40 -20.13 4.55
CA ASP A 226 -22.70 -21.08 5.62
C ASP A 226 -21.45 -21.39 6.47
N LEU A 227 -20.30 -21.62 5.83
CA LEU A 227 -19.03 -21.81 6.53
C LEU A 227 -18.65 -20.58 7.36
N MET A 228 -18.80 -19.39 6.82
CA MET A 228 -18.52 -18.15 7.53
C MET A 228 -19.42 -17.98 8.74
N LEU A 229 -20.72 -18.22 8.60
CA LEU A 229 -21.70 -18.10 9.69
C LEU A 229 -21.43 -19.11 10.80
N ARG A 230 -21.18 -20.38 10.47
CA ARG A 230 -20.79 -21.40 11.46
C ARG A 230 -19.55 -20.98 12.24
N ALA A 231 -18.51 -20.52 11.55
CA ALA A 231 -17.30 -20.09 12.22
C ALA A 231 -17.50 -18.89 13.17
N ILE A 232 -18.49 -18.02 12.90
CA ILE A 232 -18.84 -16.90 13.77
C ILE A 232 -19.65 -17.39 15.00
N PHE A 233 -20.61 -18.31 14.80
CA PHE A 233 -21.53 -18.75 15.86
C PHE A 233 -21.00 -19.91 16.71
N ASP A 234 -20.10 -20.74 16.18
CA ASP A 234 -19.49 -21.86 16.92
C ASP A 234 -18.44 -21.40 17.95
N GLN A 235 -18.15 -20.10 18.02
CA GLN A 235 -17.25 -19.51 19.03
C GLN A 235 -17.97 -19.09 20.33
N GLN A 236 -19.28 -19.27 20.43
CA GLN A 236 -20.06 -19.03 21.65
C GLN A 236 -20.26 -20.33 22.42
#